data_6e0bf8ba4009b2a8b0d345d5614ace20
#
_entry.id   6e0bf8ba4009b2a8b0d345d5614ace20
#
_cell.length_a   1.000
_cell.length_b   1.000
_cell.length_c   1.000
_cell.angle_alpha   90.00
_cell.angle_beta   90.00
_cell.angle_gamma   90.00
#
_symmetry.space_group_name_H-M   'P 1'
#
loop_
_entity.id
_entity.type
_entity.pdbx_description
1 polymer ?
#
loop_
_entity_poly.entity_id
_entity_poly.type
_entity_poly.pdbx_seq_one_letter_code
_entity_poly.pdbx_strand_id
1 'polypeptide(L)' 'ISEAEKRQIADDLKDAVMTEILMSLPDYLVNKINDSFENDTASEEMIESVVEESGIDASKIAEKVMIKFRDDYLNKEEQ' A
#
# COMPACT_ATOMS: atom_id res chain seq x y z
N ILE A 1 6.25 18.65 -14.34
CA ILE A 1 6.63 17.74 -13.24
C ILE A 1 7.93 17.04 -13.58
N SER A 2 8.88 17.07 -12.66
CA SER A 2 10.18 16.43 -12.83
C SER A 2 10.09 14.92 -12.62
N GLU A 3 11.13 14.20 -13.08
CA GLU A 3 11.21 12.76 -12.86
C GLU A 3 11.26 12.42 -11.37
N ALA A 4 11.97 13.24 -10.58
CA ALA A 4 12.06 13.04 -9.12
C ALA A 4 10.69 13.21 -8.45
N GLU A 5 9.91 14.19 -8.87
CA GLU A 5 8.56 14.41 -8.34
C GLU A 5 7.62 13.27 -8.70
N LYS A 6 7.71 12.75 -9.93
CA LYS A 6 6.92 11.61 -10.35
C LYS A 6 7.21 10.37 -9.51
N ARG A 7 8.48 10.12 -9.22
CA ARG A 7 8.89 9.00 -8.38
C ARG A 7 8.38 9.16 -6.97
N GLN A 8 8.45 10.37 -6.42
CA GLN A 8 7.96 10.63 -5.08
C GLN A 8 6.47 10.37 -4.98
N ILE A 9 5.70 10.82 -5.96
CA ILE A 9 4.25 10.57 -6.00
C ILE A 9 3.97 9.07 -6.08
N ALA A 10 4.70 8.34 -6.92
CA ALA A 10 4.53 6.90 -7.07
C ALA A 10 4.86 6.16 -5.76
N ASP A 11 5.93 6.55 -5.08
CA ASP A 11 6.31 5.96 -3.81
C ASP A 11 5.28 6.24 -2.72
N ASP A 12 4.79 7.47 -2.66
CA ASP A 12 3.77 7.86 -1.68
C ASP A 12 2.48 7.07 -1.89
N LEU A 13 2.09 6.89 -3.15
CA LEU A 13 0.91 6.10 -3.50
C LEU A 13 1.09 4.64 -3.11
N LYS A 14 2.24 4.07 -3.39
CA LYS A 14 2.56 2.70 -3.02
C LYS A 14 2.48 2.49 -1.52
N ASP A 15 3.05 3.43 -0.74
CA ASP A 15 3.02 3.36 0.72
C ASP A 15 1.59 3.47 1.24
N ALA A 16 0.77 4.34 0.64
CA ALA A 16 -0.63 4.50 1.04
C ALA A 16 -1.43 3.23 0.77
N VAL A 17 -1.24 2.59 -0.39
CA VAL A 17 -1.89 1.33 -0.73
C VAL A 17 -1.47 0.24 0.25
N MET A 18 -0.19 0.13 0.52
CA MET A 18 0.34 -0.88 1.45
C MET A 18 -0.22 -0.70 2.85
N THR A 19 -0.31 0.54 3.33
CA THR A 19 -0.88 0.87 4.63
C THR A 19 -2.33 0.41 4.72
N GLU A 20 -3.13 0.70 3.70
CA GLU A 20 -4.53 0.28 3.67
C GLU A 20 -4.68 -1.23 3.65
N ILE A 21 -3.83 -1.92 2.91
CA ILE A 21 -3.82 -3.38 2.88
C ILE A 21 -3.52 -3.92 4.27
N LEU A 22 -2.48 -3.40 4.92
CA LEU A 22 -2.10 -3.85 6.27
C LEU A 22 -3.21 -3.61 7.28
N MET A 23 -3.91 -2.48 7.19
CA MET A 23 -5.02 -2.16 8.08
C MET A 23 -6.24 -3.07 7.86
N SER A 24 -6.35 -3.66 6.69
CA SER A 24 -7.46 -4.55 6.34
C SER A 24 -7.17 -6.02 6.65
N LEU A 25 -5.92 -6.36 6.97
CA LEU A 25 -5.54 -7.74 7.28
C LEU A 25 -5.90 -8.13 8.70
N PRO A 26 -6.21 -9.42 8.95
CA PRO A 26 -6.30 -9.94 10.31
C PRO A 26 -4.97 -9.80 11.04
N ASP A 27 -5.03 -9.68 12.36
CA ASP A 27 -3.85 -9.45 13.20
C ASP A 27 -2.77 -10.52 13.00
N TYR A 28 -3.16 -11.80 12.85
CA TYR A 28 -2.18 -12.86 12.69
C TYR A 28 -1.36 -12.73 11.39
N LEU A 29 -1.95 -12.16 10.36
CA LEU A 29 -1.24 -11.92 9.10
C LEU A 29 -0.34 -10.69 9.19
N VAL A 30 -0.78 -9.65 9.90
CA VAL A 30 0.06 -8.49 10.19
C VAL A 30 1.30 -8.93 10.96
N ASN A 31 1.13 -9.77 11.97
CA ASN A 31 2.23 -10.30 12.76
C ASN A 31 3.20 -11.12 11.89
N LYS A 32 2.67 -11.89 10.96
CA LYS A 32 3.49 -12.68 10.01
C LYS A 32 4.37 -11.77 9.16
N ILE A 33 3.81 -10.67 8.68
CA ILE A 33 4.57 -9.69 7.89
C ILE A 33 5.63 -9.01 8.76
N ASN A 34 5.28 -8.58 9.96
CA ASN A 34 6.22 -7.97 10.89
C ASN A 34 7.39 -8.90 11.22
N ASP A 35 7.09 -10.17 11.48
CA ASP A 35 8.11 -11.17 11.76
C ASP A 35 9.07 -11.33 10.58
N SER A 36 8.54 -11.28 9.35
CA SER A 36 9.38 -11.41 8.16
C SER A 36 10.32 -10.23 8.00
N PHE A 37 9.89 -9.02 8.36
CA PHE A 37 10.77 -7.85 8.37
C PHE A 37 11.88 -7.99 9.41
N GLU A 38 11.54 -8.44 10.61
CA GLU A 38 12.51 -8.66 11.67
C GLU A 38 13.56 -9.71 11.31
N ASN A 39 13.16 -10.73 10.56
CA ASN A 39 14.02 -11.84 10.16
C ASN A 39 14.67 -11.64 8.79
N ASP A 40 14.49 -10.46 8.18
CA ASP A 40 15.01 -10.14 6.84
C ASP A 40 14.56 -11.13 5.75
N THR A 41 13.36 -11.68 5.93
CA THR A 41 12.77 -12.61 4.96
C THR A 41 11.62 -11.97 4.15
N ALA A 42 11.35 -10.69 4.39
CA ALA A 42 10.27 -9.98 3.68
C ALA A 42 10.63 -9.80 2.20
N SER A 43 9.64 -10.08 1.34
CA SER A 43 9.76 -9.88 -0.10
C SER A 43 8.39 -9.52 -0.64
N GLU A 44 8.36 -8.95 -1.85
CA GLU A 44 7.09 -8.65 -2.50
C GLU A 44 6.25 -9.90 -2.70
N GLU A 45 6.89 -11.01 -3.06
CA GLU A 45 6.21 -12.29 -3.25
C GLU A 45 5.56 -12.78 -1.96
N MET A 46 6.26 -12.65 -0.84
CA MET A 46 5.74 -13.05 0.46
C MET A 46 4.52 -12.21 0.84
N ILE A 47 4.59 -10.90 0.64
CA ILE A 47 3.49 -9.99 0.94
C ILE A 47 2.28 -10.31 0.06
N GLU A 48 2.50 -10.56 -1.24
CA GLU A 48 1.44 -10.97 -2.16
C GLU A 48 0.77 -12.27 -1.70
N SER A 49 1.56 -13.24 -1.25
CA SER A 49 1.03 -14.52 -0.73
C SER A 49 0.16 -14.30 0.49
N VAL A 50 0.57 -13.41 1.39
CA VAL A 50 -0.20 -13.09 2.59
C VAL A 50 -1.52 -12.43 2.21
N VAL A 51 -1.50 -11.51 1.26
CA VAL A 51 -2.72 -10.83 0.78
C VAL A 51 -3.68 -11.85 0.16
N GLU A 52 -3.18 -12.78 -0.64
CA GLU A 52 -4.00 -13.85 -1.22
C GLU A 52 -4.61 -14.73 -0.15
N GLU A 53 -3.83 -15.10 0.86
CA GLU A 53 -4.29 -15.93 1.97
C GLU A 53 -5.45 -15.25 2.71
N SER A 54 -5.41 -13.93 2.84
CA SER A 54 -6.43 -13.16 3.55
C SER A 54 -7.77 -13.10 2.80
N GLY A 55 -7.76 -13.33 1.49
CA GLY A 55 -8.95 -13.19 0.66
C GLY A 55 -9.32 -11.75 0.34
N ILE A 56 -8.48 -10.79 0.68
CA ILE A 56 -8.70 -9.37 0.42
C ILE A 56 -8.48 -9.07 -1.07
N ASP A 57 -9.36 -8.25 -1.64
CA ASP A 57 -9.21 -7.78 -3.02
C ASP A 57 -8.30 -6.55 -3.02
N ALA A 58 -7.00 -6.80 -3.23
CA ALA A 58 -5.98 -5.75 -3.25
C ALA A 58 -6.23 -4.74 -4.37
N SER A 59 -6.79 -5.17 -5.49
CA SER A 59 -7.11 -4.29 -6.62
C SER A 59 -8.14 -3.23 -6.22
N LYS A 60 -9.17 -3.63 -5.48
CA LYS A 60 -10.18 -2.70 -5.01
C LYS A 60 -9.63 -1.71 -3.99
N ILE A 61 -8.76 -2.17 -3.11
CA ILE A 61 -8.10 -1.31 -2.14
C ILE A 61 -7.23 -0.29 -2.85
N ALA A 62 -6.43 -0.74 -3.83
CA ALA A 62 -5.59 0.15 -4.62
C ALA A 62 -6.41 1.21 -5.35
N GLU A 63 -7.54 0.80 -5.94
CA GLU A 63 -8.44 1.72 -6.63
C GLU A 63 -8.98 2.81 -5.69
N LYS A 64 -9.44 2.43 -4.51
CA LYS A 64 -9.92 3.38 -3.51
C LYS A 64 -8.85 4.37 -3.09
N VAL A 65 -7.65 3.86 -2.84
CA VAL A 65 -6.53 4.71 -2.44
C VAL A 65 -6.15 5.68 -3.54
N MET A 66 -6.14 5.21 -4.79
CA MET A 66 -5.83 6.05 -5.95
C MET A 66 -6.83 7.19 -6.11
N ILE A 67 -8.12 6.90 -5.94
CA ILE A 67 -9.18 7.91 -6.04
C ILE A 67 -8.99 8.96 -4.94
N LYS A 68 -8.80 8.51 -3.71
CA LYS A 68 -8.59 9.40 -2.57
C LYS A 68 -7.35 10.25 -2.73
N PHE A 69 -6.27 9.65 -3.19
CA PHE A 69 -5.00 10.33 -3.41
C PHE A 69 -5.15 11.43 -4.47
N ARG A 70 -5.84 11.11 -5.55
CA ARG A 70 -6.11 12.07 -6.62
C ARG A 70 -6.96 13.23 -6.11
N ASP A 71 -8.01 12.94 -5.35
CA ASP A 71 -8.91 13.97 -4.81
C ASP A 71 -8.17 14.90 -3.85
N ASP A 72 -7.32 14.34 -2.99
CA ASP A 72 -6.50 15.12 -2.06
C ASP A 72 -5.53 16.03 -2.82
N TYR A 73 -4.92 15.51 -3.88
CA TYR A 73 -3.99 16.27 -4.72
C TYR A 73 -4.70 17.43 -5.42
N LEU A 74 -5.89 17.19 -5.97
CA LEU A 74 -6.68 18.22 -6.64
C LEU A 74 -7.13 19.30 -5.66
N ASN A 75 -7.52 18.92 -4.45
CA ASN A 75 -7.93 19.87 -3.42
C ASN A 75 -6.78 20.79 -3.02
N LYS A 76 -5.55 20.28 -3.00
CA LYS A 76 -4.38 21.10 -2.71
C LYS A 76 -4.12 22.15 -3.79
N GLU A 77 -4.37 21.81 -5.04
CA GLU A 77 -4.19 22.72 -6.16
C GLU A 77 -5.19 23.86 -6.16
N GLU A 78 -6.37 23.64 -5.61
CA GLU A 78 -7.41 24.66 -5.53
C GLU A 78 -7.16 25.71 -4.45
N GLN A 79 -6.24 25.46 -3.57
CA GLN A 79 -5.83 26.39 -2.54
C GLN A 79 -4.62 27.22 -2.98
#